data_55f6e86a46d5af70dfcf603d6a2929f0
#
_entry.id   55f6e86a46d5af70dfcf603d6a2929f0
#
_cell.length_a   1.000
_cell.length_b   1.000
_cell.length_c   1.000
_cell.angle_alpha   90.00
_cell.angle_beta   90.00
_cell.angle_gamma   90.00
#
_symmetry.space_group_name_H-M   'P 1'
#
loop_
_entity.id
_entity.type
_entity.pdbx_description
1 polymer ?
#
loop_
_entity_poly.entity_id
_entity_poly.type
_entity_poly.pdbx_seq_one_letter_code
_entity_poly.pdbx_strand_id
1 'polypeptide(L)'
;MKWYQIFQKKRIRSNREYKRRPITVIWIHGANQSRGSFNYLSEKCNFDEEVFVDYDSANKFYENLNFIYNQVSHLDCCFLIGHSMGGIYALHLLKKLNVVGVVSISTPFNGSRTADWAKFVVPKYQLFKDAGRRSDPIISGHNIDISCPWTQIVSTAGGVPYHEGPNDGVCTTASMEYRQADMEITRIATTHFEVMVSPAVKEHISETYENVLAKLIDINTCH
;
A
#
# COMPACT_ATOMS: atom_id res chain seq x y z
N MET A 1 5.94 4.09 -27.20
CA MET A 1 6.68 4.01 -25.93
C MET A 1 6.30 5.24 -25.12
N LYS A 2 5.36 5.10 -24.15
CA LYS A 2 4.94 6.21 -23.30
C LYS A 2 5.96 6.34 -22.17
N TRP A 3 6.64 7.49 -22.09
CA TRP A 3 7.56 7.82 -21.00
C TRP A 3 6.74 8.15 -19.76
N TYR A 4 6.79 7.29 -18.73
CA TYR A 4 6.25 7.61 -17.41
C TYR A 4 7.23 8.53 -16.70
N GLN A 5 6.84 9.78 -16.47
CA GLN A 5 7.65 10.75 -15.74
C GLN A 5 7.57 10.46 -14.24
N ILE A 6 8.71 10.18 -13.63
CA ILE A 6 8.86 10.12 -12.18
C ILE A 6 8.83 11.56 -11.67
N PHE A 7 7.76 11.94 -10.96
CA PHE A 7 7.67 13.26 -10.34
C PHE A 7 8.20 13.17 -8.90
N GLN A 8 9.43 13.62 -8.69
CA GLN A 8 9.96 13.90 -7.36
C GLN A 8 9.54 15.32 -6.95
N LYS A 9 8.78 15.44 -5.87
CA LYS A 9 8.49 16.71 -5.22
C LYS A 9 9.51 16.91 -4.11
N LYS A 10 10.54 17.72 -4.36
CA LYS A 10 11.56 18.06 -3.36
C LYS A 10 11.18 19.38 -2.71
N ARG A 11 10.76 19.35 -1.44
CA ARG A 11 10.63 20.57 -0.62
C ARG A 11 11.86 20.70 0.27
N ILE A 12 12.67 21.74 0.04
CA ILE A 12 13.83 22.08 0.88
C ILE A 12 13.31 22.83 2.11
N ARG A 13 13.34 22.20 3.28
CA ARG A 13 13.25 22.88 4.57
C ARG A 13 14.65 23.12 5.14
N SER A 14 14.91 24.37 5.49
CA SER A 14 16.18 24.85 6.01
C SER A 14 16.45 24.39 7.46
N ASN A 15 17.70 23.99 7.68
CA ASN A 15 18.46 23.96 8.94
C ASN A 15 17.92 23.12 10.11
N ARG A 16 18.38 21.86 10.13
CA ARG A 16 19.11 21.28 11.28
C ARG A 16 20.02 20.18 10.78
N GLU A 17 21.32 20.34 10.98
CA GLU A 17 22.36 19.36 10.62
C GLU A 17 22.26 18.11 11.52
N TYR A 18 21.42 17.18 11.10
CA TYR A 18 21.63 15.75 11.32
C TYR A 18 21.60 15.13 9.94
N LYS A 19 22.67 14.43 9.54
CA LYS A 19 22.70 13.60 8.33
C LYS A 19 21.72 12.44 8.48
N ARG A 20 20.42 12.74 8.49
CA ARG A 20 19.38 11.72 8.37
C ARG A 20 19.44 11.20 6.96
N ARG A 21 19.48 9.88 6.79
CA ARG A 21 19.12 9.29 5.50
C ARG A 21 17.65 9.66 5.27
N PRO A 22 17.32 10.39 4.20
CA PRO A 22 15.94 10.76 3.94
C PRO A 22 15.10 9.49 3.76
N ILE A 23 13.94 9.44 4.42
CA ILE A 23 12.95 8.41 4.14
C ILE A 23 12.14 8.88 2.95
N THR A 24 12.11 8.09 1.88
CA THR A 24 11.25 8.37 0.75
C THR A 24 9.94 7.60 0.90
N VAL A 25 8.82 8.32 0.88
CA VAL A 25 7.48 7.75 0.88
C VAL A 25 7.10 7.31 -0.53
N ILE A 26 6.73 6.04 -0.68
CA ILE A 26 6.35 5.45 -1.96
C ILE A 26 4.85 5.13 -1.94
N TRP A 27 4.11 5.75 -2.84
CA TRP A 27 2.68 5.57 -3.00
C TRP A 27 2.39 4.57 -4.12
N ILE A 28 1.64 3.48 -3.78
CA ILE A 28 1.33 2.38 -4.70
C ILE A 28 -0.19 2.26 -4.81
N HIS A 29 -0.76 2.66 -5.93
CA HIS A 29 -2.21 2.70 -6.14
C HIS A 29 -2.84 1.30 -6.26
N GLY A 30 -4.16 1.25 -6.13
CA GLY A 30 -4.94 0.04 -6.35
C GLY A 30 -5.12 -0.30 -7.83
N ALA A 31 -5.67 -1.48 -8.10
CA ALA A 31 -5.96 -1.89 -9.46
C ALA A 31 -6.98 -0.96 -10.15
N ASN A 32 -6.78 -0.70 -11.43
CA ASN A 32 -7.56 0.23 -12.25
C ASN A 32 -7.62 1.66 -11.71
N GLN A 33 -6.63 2.04 -10.92
CA GLN A 33 -6.44 3.39 -10.42
C GLN A 33 -5.17 4.01 -11.02
N SER A 34 -4.81 5.19 -10.53
CA SER A 34 -3.57 5.88 -10.86
C SER A 34 -3.05 6.59 -9.62
N ARG A 35 -1.85 7.15 -9.69
CA ARG A 35 -1.26 8.00 -8.64
C ARG A 35 -2.21 9.11 -8.16
N GLY A 36 -3.12 9.60 -9.01
CA GLY A 36 -4.09 10.64 -8.67
C GLY A 36 -5.03 10.27 -7.52
N SER A 37 -5.22 8.97 -7.23
CA SER A 37 -6.02 8.53 -6.08
C SER A 37 -5.44 8.94 -4.73
N PHE A 38 -4.14 9.28 -4.68
CA PHE A 38 -3.47 9.72 -3.46
C PHE A 38 -3.37 11.25 -3.28
N ASN A 39 -3.89 12.06 -4.22
CA ASN A 39 -3.72 13.52 -4.19
C ASN A 39 -4.11 14.13 -2.84
N TYR A 40 -5.27 13.73 -2.29
CA TYR A 40 -5.73 14.24 -1.00
C TYR A 40 -4.78 13.86 0.14
N LEU A 41 -4.43 12.57 0.25
CA LEU A 41 -3.60 12.07 1.36
C LEU A 41 -2.19 12.65 1.30
N SER A 42 -1.55 12.66 0.14
CA SER A 42 -0.22 13.22 -0.06
C SER A 42 -0.19 14.72 0.27
N GLU A 43 -1.18 15.48 -0.22
CA GLU A 43 -1.27 16.92 0.09
C GLU A 43 -1.40 17.17 1.59
N LYS A 44 -2.19 16.34 2.30
CA LYS A 44 -2.46 16.51 3.74
C LYS A 44 -1.37 15.96 4.63
N CYS A 45 -0.69 14.87 4.26
CA CYS A 45 0.44 14.32 5.01
C CYS A 45 1.72 15.17 4.82
N ASN A 46 1.91 15.73 3.62
CA ASN A 46 2.97 16.67 3.29
C ASN A 46 4.38 16.16 3.65
N PHE A 47 4.74 14.96 3.16
CA PHE A 47 6.07 14.38 3.36
C PHE A 47 7.15 15.14 2.58
N ASP A 48 8.41 15.08 3.06
CA ASP A 48 9.52 15.80 2.44
C ASP A 48 9.95 15.18 1.11
N GLU A 49 9.96 13.85 1.02
CA GLU A 49 10.29 13.10 -0.20
C GLU A 49 9.20 12.07 -0.52
N GLU A 50 8.61 12.18 -1.69
CA GLU A 50 7.53 11.32 -2.15
C GLU A 50 7.76 10.84 -3.58
N VAL A 51 7.46 9.56 -3.82
CA VAL A 51 7.45 8.94 -5.15
C VAL A 51 6.10 8.27 -5.36
N PHE A 52 5.47 8.58 -6.46
CA PHE A 52 4.22 7.94 -6.89
C PHE A 52 4.53 6.98 -8.01
N VAL A 53 4.28 5.70 -7.78
CA VAL A 53 4.46 4.69 -8.83
C VAL A 53 3.16 4.50 -9.59
N ASP A 54 3.26 4.48 -10.91
CA ASP A 54 2.16 4.10 -11.79
C ASP A 54 2.49 2.75 -12.44
N TYR A 55 1.48 1.90 -12.60
CA TYR A 55 1.57 0.64 -13.30
C TYR A 55 0.27 0.35 -14.05
N ASP A 56 0.32 -0.49 -15.09
CA ASP A 56 -0.87 -0.87 -15.84
C ASP A 56 -1.48 -2.15 -15.26
N SER A 57 -2.70 -2.03 -14.71
CA SER A 57 -3.44 -3.17 -14.12
C SER A 57 -3.82 -4.26 -15.12
N ALA A 58 -3.63 -4.05 -16.42
CA ALA A 58 -3.80 -5.07 -17.44
C ALA A 58 -2.64 -6.07 -17.50
N ASN A 59 -1.46 -5.70 -16.99
CA ASN A 59 -0.31 -6.58 -16.91
C ASN A 59 -0.43 -7.56 -15.75
N LYS A 60 0.35 -8.66 -15.81
CA LYS A 60 0.42 -9.64 -14.72
C LYS A 60 1.07 -9.05 -13.48
N PHE A 61 0.70 -9.58 -12.31
CA PHE A 61 1.20 -9.11 -11.02
C PHE A 61 2.73 -9.00 -10.97
N TYR A 62 3.47 -10.05 -11.33
CA TYR A 62 4.93 -10.04 -11.22
C TYR A 62 5.63 -9.17 -12.28
N GLU A 63 5.00 -8.92 -13.42
CA GLU A 63 5.47 -7.93 -14.40
C GLU A 63 5.37 -6.53 -13.81
N ASN A 64 4.22 -6.22 -13.20
CA ASN A 64 4.02 -4.95 -12.48
C ASN A 64 4.91 -4.83 -11.25
N LEU A 65 5.09 -5.90 -10.46
CA LEU A 65 6.00 -5.89 -9.32
C LEU A 65 7.43 -5.52 -9.71
N ASN A 66 7.93 -6.10 -10.80
CA ASN A 66 9.25 -5.77 -11.33
C ASN A 66 9.30 -4.35 -11.90
N PHE A 67 8.24 -3.91 -12.57
CA PHE A 67 8.13 -2.55 -13.08
C PHE A 67 8.13 -1.51 -11.95
N ILE A 68 7.37 -1.74 -10.87
CA ILE A 68 7.35 -0.90 -9.66
C ILE A 68 8.74 -0.90 -9.02
N TYR A 69 9.34 -2.07 -8.80
CA TYR A 69 10.67 -2.19 -8.22
C TYR A 69 11.71 -1.37 -8.99
N ASN A 70 11.73 -1.45 -10.32
CA ASN A 70 12.70 -0.72 -11.14
C ASN A 70 12.57 0.80 -11.02
N GLN A 71 11.37 1.32 -10.71
CA GLN A 71 11.16 2.75 -10.49
C GLN A 71 11.78 3.24 -9.18
N VAL A 72 11.88 2.37 -8.15
CA VAL A 72 12.23 2.74 -6.79
C VAL A 72 13.47 2.04 -6.23
N SER A 73 14.07 1.12 -6.98
CA SER A 73 15.22 0.31 -6.53
C SER A 73 16.49 1.09 -6.18
N HIS A 74 16.56 2.35 -6.58
CA HIS A 74 17.66 3.26 -6.29
C HIS A 74 17.49 4.00 -4.94
N LEU A 75 16.36 3.81 -4.24
CA LEU A 75 16.06 4.47 -2.98
C LEU A 75 16.61 3.64 -1.81
N ASP A 76 17.30 4.32 -0.89
CA ASP A 76 18.00 3.65 0.22
C ASP A 76 17.09 3.29 1.40
N CYS A 77 16.06 4.10 1.67
CA CYS A 77 15.20 3.97 2.83
C CYS A 77 13.76 4.31 2.44
N CYS A 78 12.87 3.31 2.49
CA CYS A 78 11.54 3.40 1.92
C CYS A 78 10.45 3.26 2.98
N PHE A 79 9.46 4.16 2.97
CA PHE A 79 8.19 4.00 3.66
C PHE A 79 7.10 3.77 2.61
N LEU A 80 6.39 2.65 2.68
CA LEU A 80 5.43 2.28 1.64
C LEU A 80 3.99 2.62 2.06
N ILE A 81 3.22 3.21 1.16
CA ILE A 81 1.78 3.41 1.33
C ILE A 81 1.07 2.78 0.15
N GLY A 82 0.29 1.72 0.42
CA GLY A 82 -0.39 0.95 -0.62
C GLY A 82 -1.91 0.93 -0.43
N HIS A 83 -2.68 1.23 -1.49
CA HIS A 83 -4.13 1.07 -1.47
C HIS A 83 -4.54 -0.22 -2.20
N SER A 84 -5.44 -1.01 -1.58
CA SER A 84 -6.01 -2.20 -2.22
C SER A 84 -4.92 -3.15 -2.73
N MET A 85 -4.84 -3.45 -4.03
CA MET A 85 -3.76 -4.24 -4.65
C MET A 85 -2.36 -3.63 -4.41
N GLY A 86 -2.27 -2.30 -4.22
CA GLY A 86 -1.03 -1.61 -3.89
C GLY A 86 -0.38 -2.11 -2.60
N GLY A 87 -1.19 -2.51 -1.60
CA GLY A 87 -0.68 -3.12 -0.38
C GLY A 87 -0.14 -4.55 -0.59
N ILE A 88 -0.68 -5.30 -1.56
CA ILE A 88 -0.10 -6.60 -1.95
C ILE A 88 1.27 -6.39 -2.62
N TYR A 89 1.41 -5.40 -3.50
CA TYR A 89 2.73 -5.03 -4.04
C TYR A 89 3.69 -4.61 -2.94
N ALA A 90 3.25 -3.79 -1.97
CA ALA A 90 4.08 -3.38 -0.83
C ALA A 90 4.60 -4.59 -0.04
N LEU A 91 3.75 -5.60 0.20
CA LEU A 91 4.14 -6.85 0.87
C LEU A 91 5.25 -7.59 0.11
N HIS A 92 5.13 -7.73 -1.20
CA HIS A 92 6.15 -8.39 -2.02
C HIS A 92 7.44 -7.58 -2.15
N LEU A 93 7.37 -6.25 -2.04
CA LEU A 93 8.53 -5.36 -2.08
C LEU A 93 9.40 -5.44 -0.82
N LEU A 94 8.88 -5.93 0.32
CA LEU A 94 9.69 -6.16 1.53
C LEU A 94 10.93 -7.04 1.27
N LYS A 95 10.84 -7.96 0.33
CA LYS A 95 11.97 -8.83 -0.06
C LYS A 95 13.00 -8.17 -0.97
N LYS A 96 12.73 -6.96 -1.45
CA LYS A 96 13.50 -6.31 -2.51
C LYS A 96 14.03 -4.93 -2.14
N LEU A 97 13.42 -4.27 -1.19
CA LEU A 97 13.72 -2.89 -0.76
C LEU A 97 14.05 -2.85 0.73
N ASN A 98 14.80 -1.84 1.13
CA ASN A 98 14.98 -1.50 2.54
C ASN A 98 13.76 -0.71 3.02
N VAL A 99 12.74 -1.43 3.50
CA VAL A 99 11.48 -0.86 3.95
C VAL A 99 11.51 -0.66 5.46
N VAL A 100 11.31 0.56 5.91
CA VAL A 100 11.33 0.95 7.33
C VAL A 100 9.94 1.02 7.96
N GLY A 101 8.89 1.04 7.16
CA GLY A 101 7.51 1.01 7.62
C GLY A 101 6.53 0.96 6.47
N VAL A 102 5.31 0.51 6.75
CA VAL A 102 4.25 0.38 5.74
C VAL A 102 2.91 0.81 6.32
N VAL A 103 2.13 1.52 5.51
CA VAL A 103 0.68 1.66 5.71
C VAL A 103 -0.03 1.06 4.51
N SER A 104 -0.86 0.06 4.74
CA SER A 104 -1.75 -0.48 3.73
C SER A 104 -3.20 -0.05 4.00
N ILE A 105 -3.92 0.30 2.95
CA ILE A 105 -5.26 0.86 3.02
C ILE A 105 -6.19 -0.07 2.26
N SER A 106 -7.18 -0.64 2.94
CA SER A 106 -8.19 -1.54 2.33
C SER A 106 -7.59 -2.70 1.54
N THR A 107 -6.45 -3.22 1.97
CA THR A 107 -5.70 -4.26 1.24
C THR A 107 -6.25 -5.65 1.58
N PRO A 108 -6.72 -6.43 0.60
CA PRO A 108 -7.28 -7.77 0.81
C PRO A 108 -6.18 -8.84 0.87
N PHE A 109 -5.49 -9.00 2.00
CA PHE A 109 -4.37 -9.95 2.16
C PHE A 109 -4.76 -11.42 1.96
N ASN A 110 -6.05 -11.78 2.10
CA ASN A 110 -6.56 -13.11 1.75
C ASN A 110 -7.26 -13.13 0.38
N GLY A 111 -7.04 -12.13 -0.44
CA GLY A 111 -7.66 -12.00 -1.76
C GLY A 111 -9.18 -11.83 -1.71
N SER A 112 -9.82 -11.93 -2.87
CA SER A 112 -11.26 -11.76 -3.03
C SER A 112 -11.91 -13.03 -3.55
N ARG A 113 -12.95 -13.53 -2.85
CA ARG A 113 -13.80 -14.64 -3.34
C ARG A 113 -14.56 -14.24 -4.60
N THR A 114 -15.00 -13.00 -4.67
CA THR A 114 -15.66 -12.44 -5.85
C THR A 114 -14.74 -12.46 -7.06
N ALA A 115 -13.46 -12.15 -6.87
CA ALA A 115 -12.45 -12.24 -7.93
C ALA A 115 -12.22 -13.69 -8.39
N ASP A 116 -12.23 -14.66 -7.47
CA ASP A 116 -12.12 -16.09 -7.83
C ASP A 116 -13.24 -16.56 -8.76
N TRP A 117 -14.43 -15.99 -8.62
CA TRP A 117 -15.55 -16.29 -9.49
C TRP A 117 -15.52 -15.45 -10.78
N ALA A 118 -15.24 -14.15 -10.64
CA ALA A 118 -15.24 -13.21 -11.75
C ALA A 118 -14.23 -13.56 -12.86
N LYS A 119 -13.09 -14.18 -12.52
CA LYS A 119 -12.10 -14.63 -13.52
C LYS A 119 -12.65 -15.61 -14.56
N PHE A 120 -13.71 -16.35 -14.24
CA PHE A 120 -14.37 -17.27 -15.19
C PHE A 120 -15.38 -16.56 -16.08
N VAL A 121 -16.01 -15.47 -15.58
CA VAL A 121 -17.04 -14.71 -16.29
C VAL A 121 -16.41 -13.64 -17.18
N VAL A 122 -15.35 -13.00 -16.71
CA VAL A 122 -14.64 -11.92 -17.41
C VAL A 122 -13.13 -12.21 -17.47
N PRO A 123 -12.71 -13.26 -18.19
CA PRO A 123 -11.33 -13.76 -18.17
C PRO A 123 -10.29 -12.78 -18.76
N LYS A 124 -10.75 -11.73 -19.43
CA LYS A 124 -9.88 -10.69 -20.02
C LYS A 124 -9.25 -9.77 -18.97
N TYR A 125 -9.84 -9.69 -17.76
CA TYR A 125 -9.34 -8.81 -16.70
C TYR A 125 -8.32 -9.53 -15.84
N GLN A 126 -7.06 -9.17 -15.99
CA GLN A 126 -5.94 -9.75 -15.23
C GLN A 126 -6.13 -9.58 -13.71
N LEU A 127 -6.72 -8.46 -13.28
CA LEU A 127 -7.05 -8.19 -11.88
C LEU A 127 -7.75 -9.36 -11.18
N PHE A 128 -8.76 -9.97 -11.81
CA PHE A 128 -9.49 -11.08 -11.19
C PHE A 128 -8.66 -12.35 -11.06
N LYS A 129 -7.63 -12.51 -11.91
CA LYS A 129 -6.69 -13.63 -11.82
C LYS A 129 -5.71 -13.41 -10.65
N ASP A 130 -5.28 -12.18 -10.44
CA ASP A 130 -4.25 -11.84 -9.44
C ASP A 130 -4.83 -11.56 -8.05
N ALA A 131 -6.08 -11.08 -7.96
CA ALA A 131 -6.75 -10.74 -6.70
C ALA A 131 -7.55 -11.90 -6.06
N GLY A 132 -7.66 -13.06 -6.72
CA GLY A 132 -8.35 -14.22 -6.18
C GLY A 132 -7.61 -14.85 -4.99
N ARG A 133 -8.35 -15.47 -4.06
CA ARG A 133 -7.79 -16.12 -2.85
C ARG A 133 -6.75 -17.20 -3.17
N ARG A 134 -6.88 -17.84 -4.34
CA ARG A 134 -6.01 -18.91 -4.80
C ARG A 134 -5.00 -18.44 -5.85
N SER A 135 -4.86 -17.14 -6.02
CA SER A 135 -3.88 -16.60 -6.93
C SER A 135 -2.48 -16.71 -6.32
N ASP A 136 -1.48 -16.84 -7.18
CA ASP A 136 -0.09 -16.95 -6.75
C ASP A 136 0.39 -15.74 -5.94
N PRO A 137 0.06 -14.47 -6.30
CA PRO A 137 0.44 -13.32 -5.48
C PRO A 137 -0.12 -13.36 -4.05
N ILE A 138 -1.35 -13.83 -3.88
CA ILE A 138 -1.97 -13.91 -2.54
C ILE A 138 -1.36 -15.04 -1.74
N ILE A 139 -1.26 -16.25 -2.31
CA ILE A 139 -0.71 -17.43 -1.60
C ILE A 139 0.76 -17.21 -1.22
N SER A 140 1.57 -16.72 -2.16
CA SER A 140 2.99 -16.44 -1.88
C SER A 140 3.18 -15.29 -0.89
N GLY A 141 2.24 -14.32 -0.87
CA GLY A 141 2.18 -13.24 0.10
C GLY A 141 1.96 -13.71 1.53
N HIS A 142 1.22 -14.81 1.75
CA HIS A 142 1.01 -15.37 3.09
C HIS A 142 2.31 -15.81 3.78
N ASN A 143 3.34 -16.15 3.01
CA ASN A 143 4.64 -16.63 3.51
C ASN A 143 5.73 -15.55 3.54
N ILE A 144 5.36 -14.28 3.38
CA ILE A 144 6.31 -13.17 3.50
C ILE A 144 6.31 -12.69 4.94
N ASP A 145 7.48 -12.74 5.58
CA ASP A 145 7.68 -12.20 6.92
C ASP A 145 7.61 -10.67 6.89
N ILE A 146 6.89 -10.10 7.84
CA ILE A 146 6.79 -8.66 8.04
C ILE A 146 7.76 -8.27 9.15
N SER A 147 8.87 -7.64 8.78
CA SER A 147 9.97 -7.29 9.69
C SER A 147 10.02 -5.81 10.06
N CYS A 148 9.11 -5.00 9.54
CA CYS A 148 9.01 -3.56 9.84
C CYS A 148 7.63 -3.23 10.44
N PRO A 149 7.47 -2.08 11.12
CA PRO A 149 6.17 -1.59 11.54
C PRO A 149 5.19 -1.52 10.36
N TRP A 150 4.02 -2.10 10.53
CA TRP A 150 2.98 -2.14 9.49
C TRP A 150 1.61 -1.83 10.09
N THR A 151 0.95 -0.81 9.58
CA THR A 151 -0.45 -0.49 9.91
C THR A 151 -1.35 -0.82 8.72
N GLN A 152 -2.36 -1.65 8.93
CA GLN A 152 -3.43 -1.91 7.98
C GLN A 152 -4.67 -1.11 8.35
N ILE A 153 -5.10 -0.23 7.47
CA ILE A 153 -6.35 0.52 7.59
C ILE A 153 -7.45 -0.28 6.88
N VAL A 154 -8.45 -0.68 7.65
CA VAL A 154 -9.58 -1.51 7.21
C VAL A 154 -10.82 -0.65 7.05
N SER A 155 -11.32 -0.50 5.83
CA SER A 155 -12.59 0.15 5.51
C SER A 155 -13.76 -0.80 5.76
N THR A 156 -14.90 -0.30 6.35
CA THR A 156 -15.94 -1.20 6.84
C THR A 156 -17.36 -0.83 6.43
N ALA A 157 -17.60 0.21 5.63
CA ALA A 157 -18.93 0.76 5.37
C ALA A 157 -19.52 0.44 3.98
N GLY A 158 -19.14 -0.69 3.35
CA GLY A 158 -19.62 -1.04 2.00
C GLY A 158 -21.04 -1.60 1.93
N GLY A 159 -21.40 -2.47 2.85
CA GLY A 159 -22.76 -3.03 2.95
C GLY A 159 -23.25 -3.83 1.75
N VAL A 160 -22.38 -4.39 0.92
CA VAL A 160 -22.75 -5.10 -0.31
C VAL A 160 -23.16 -6.53 0.01
N PRO A 161 -24.41 -6.95 -0.31
CA PRO A 161 -25.00 -8.21 0.17
C PRO A 161 -24.40 -9.47 -0.44
N TYR A 162 -23.70 -9.39 -1.57
CA TYR A 162 -23.03 -10.56 -2.19
C TYR A 162 -21.65 -10.86 -1.58
N HIS A 163 -21.16 -10.04 -0.69
CA HIS A 163 -20.00 -10.35 0.13
C HIS A 163 -20.42 -11.06 1.41
N GLU A 164 -19.71 -12.13 1.76
CA GLU A 164 -19.93 -12.83 3.02
C GLU A 164 -19.37 -12.00 4.19
N GLY A 165 -20.26 -11.42 4.99
CA GLY A 165 -19.92 -10.63 6.18
C GLY A 165 -19.62 -9.16 5.89
N PRO A 166 -19.09 -8.43 6.89
CA PRO A 166 -18.74 -7.03 6.77
C PRO A 166 -17.76 -6.77 5.64
N ASN A 167 -17.98 -5.68 4.89
CA ASN A 167 -17.18 -5.34 3.72
C ASN A 167 -17.19 -3.83 3.46
N ASP A 168 -16.32 -3.37 2.59
CA ASP A 168 -16.20 -1.98 2.17
C ASP A 168 -16.81 -1.68 0.78
N GLY A 169 -17.53 -2.66 0.22
CA GLY A 169 -18.11 -2.62 -1.12
C GLY A 169 -17.26 -3.34 -2.17
N VAL A 170 -15.99 -3.64 -1.89
CA VAL A 170 -15.04 -4.33 -2.79
C VAL A 170 -14.40 -5.53 -2.10
N CYS A 171 -13.93 -5.36 -0.87
CA CYS A 171 -13.22 -6.36 -0.10
C CYS A 171 -13.96 -6.67 1.21
N THR A 172 -13.88 -7.92 1.67
CA THR A 172 -14.40 -8.28 3.00
C THR A 172 -13.43 -7.86 4.09
N THR A 173 -13.96 -7.45 5.25
CA THR A 173 -13.17 -7.13 6.44
C THR A 173 -12.25 -8.29 6.82
N ALA A 174 -12.78 -9.53 6.80
CA ALA A 174 -12.00 -10.74 7.09
C ALA A 174 -10.79 -10.93 6.15
N SER A 175 -10.91 -10.54 4.87
CA SER A 175 -9.78 -10.60 3.94
C SER A 175 -8.73 -9.53 4.23
N MET A 176 -9.18 -8.33 4.59
CA MET A 176 -8.27 -7.23 4.94
C MET A 176 -7.53 -7.49 6.26
N GLU A 177 -8.15 -8.18 7.22
CA GLU A 177 -7.59 -8.51 8.54
C GLU A 177 -6.84 -9.85 8.58
N TYR A 178 -6.69 -10.54 7.46
CA TYR A 178 -6.09 -11.88 7.42
C TYR A 178 -4.71 -11.94 8.07
N ARG A 179 -3.92 -10.87 7.97
CA ARG A 179 -2.58 -10.74 8.55
C ARG A 179 -2.55 -9.97 9.87
N GLN A 180 -3.68 -9.93 10.62
CA GLN A 180 -3.78 -9.16 11.87
C GLN A 180 -2.80 -9.59 12.98
N ALA A 181 -2.20 -10.76 12.89
CA ALA A 181 -1.17 -11.22 13.83
C ALA A 181 0.18 -10.51 13.60
N ASP A 182 0.41 -9.98 12.40
CA ASP A 182 1.70 -9.46 11.96
C ASP A 182 1.70 -7.92 11.82
N MET A 183 0.54 -7.27 11.94
CA MET A 183 0.40 -5.84 11.71
C MET A 183 -0.63 -5.20 12.62
N GLU A 184 -0.51 -3.91 12.84
CA GLU A 184 -1.51 -3.11 13.55
C GLU A 184 -2.74 -2.92 12.67
N ILE A 185 -3.94 -3.12 13.23
CA ILE A 185 -5.21 -3.00 12.52
C ILE A 185 -5.98 -1.78 13.03
N THR A 186 -6.31 -0.88 12.12
CA THR A 186 -7.22 0.24 12.37
C THR A 186 -8.46 0.14 11.48
N ARG A 187 -9.66 0.24 12.08
CA ARG A 187 -10.93 0.18 11.34
C ARG A 187 -11.50 1.58 11.16
N ILE A 188 -11.91 1.90 9.93
CA ILE A 188 -12.54 3.18 9.59
C ILE A 188 -13.87 2.90 8.87
N ALA A 189 -14.94 3.54 9.31
CA ALA A 189 -16.28 3.40 8.73
C ALA A 189 -16.40 4.20 7.42
N THR A 190 -15.72 3.73 6.37
CA THR A 190 -15.73 4.29 5.01
C THR A 190 -15.87 3.17 4.00
N THR A 191 -16.21 3.50 2.75
CA THR A 191 -16.16 2.58 1.61
C THR A 191 -14.72 2.43 1.10
N HIS A 192 -14.52 1.47 0.19
CA HIS A 192 -13.22 1.16 -0.42
C HIS A 192 -12.52 2.34 -1.09
N PHE A 193 -13.30 3.31 -1.59
CA PHE A 193 -12.76 4.48 -2.29
C PHE A 193 -12.80 5.75 -1.46
N GLU A 194 -13.84 5.94 -0.63
CA GLU A 194 -13.94 7.10 0.27
C GLU A 194 -12.83 7.11 1.32
N VAL A 195 -12.28 5.96 1.68
CA VAL A 195 -11.13 5.82 2.56
C VAL A 195 -9.94 6.69 2.11
N MET A 196 -9.79 6.91 0.80
CA MET A 196 -8.68 7.68 0.21
C MET A 196 -8.80 9.21 0.41
N VAL A 197 -9.94 9.70 0.86
CA VAL A 197 -10.19 11.12 1.17
C VAL A 197 -10.58 11.32 2.64
N SER A 198 -10.36 10.32 3.47
CA SER A 198 -10.70 10.36 4.90
C SER A 198 -9.62 11.08 5.72
N PRO A 199 -9.98 12.09 6.53
CA PRO A 199 -9.04 12.72 7.48
C PRO A 199 -8.44 11.72 8.47
N ALA A 200 -9.23 10.75 8.95
CA ALA A 200 -8.76 9.73 9.88
C ALA A 200 -7.66 8.86 9.28
N VAL A 201 -7.73 8.52 7.97
CA VAL A 201 -6.66 7.81 7.26
C VAL A 201 -5.37 8.62 7.26
N LYS A 202 -5.46 9.92 6.97
CA LYS A 202 -4.32 10.84 7.03
C LYS A 202 -3.65 10.82 8.41
N GLU A 203 -4.44 10.86 9.48
CA GLU A 203 -3.91 10.85 10.85
C GLU A 203 -3.12 9.58 11.13
N HIS A 204 -3.67 8.41 10.82
CA HIS A 204 -2.98 7.12 11.00
C HIS A 204 -1.73 6.97 10.13
N ILE A 205 -1.74 7.47 8.90
CA ILE A 205 -0.54 7.51 8.06
C ILE A 205 0.55 8.36 8.73
N SER A 206 0.19 9.56 9.17
CA SER A 206 1.14 10.48 9.81
C SER A 206 1.69 9.90 11.11
N GLU A 207 0.84 9.33 11.95
CA GLU A 207 1.23 8.68 13.21
C GLU A 207 2.19 7.51 12.98
N THR A 208 1.88 6.61 12.04
CA THR A 208 2.76 5.48 11.71
C THR A 208 4.11 5.97 11.20
N TYR A 209 4.12 6.98 10.34
CA TYR A 209 5.36 7.56 9.80
C TYR A 209 6.22 8.20 10.89
N GLU A 210 5.63 9.01 11.78
CA GLU A 210 6.34 9.65 12.89
C GLU A 210 6.89 8.63 13.89
N ASN A 211 6.16 7.55 14.16
CA ASN A 211 6.62 6.45 15.01
C ASN A 211 7.84 5.73 14.39
N VAL A 212 7.86 5.56 13.08
CA VAL A 212 9.02 5.01 12.36
C VAL A 212 10.21 5.97 12.43
N LEU A 213 9.98 7.27 12.21
CA LEU A 213 11.02 8.30 12.33
C LEU A 213 11.64 8.30 13.73
N ALA A 214 10.83 8.28 14.78
CA ALA A 214 11.32 8.27 16.17
C ALA A 214 12.23 7.08 16.44
N LYS A 215 11.82 5.87 16.05
CA LYS A 215 12.63 4.65 16.21
C LYS A 215 13.97 4.71 15.47
N LEU A 216 14.00 5.27 14.27
CA LEU A 216 15.25 5.41 13.50
C LEU A 216 16.21 6.44 14.10
N ILE A 217 15.69 7.45 14.80
CA ILE A 217 16.51 8.42 15.54
C ILE A 217 17.16 7.74 16.74
N ASP A 218 16.38 7.01 17.53
CA ASP A 218 16.85 6.33 18.75
C ASP A 218 17.97 5.34 18.45
N ILE A 219 17.86 4.58 17.36
CA ILE A 219 18.89 3.63 16.91
C ILE A 219 20.18 4.36 16.53
N ASN A 220 20.11 5.54 15.91
CA ASN A 220 21.28 6.30 15.48
C ASN A 220 21.91 7.14 16.62
N THR A 221 21.22 7.32 17.74
CA THR A 221 21.76 8.00 18.93
C THR A 221 22.46 7.06 19.90
N CYS A 222 22.28 5.75 19.75
CA CYS A 222 22.92 4.69 20.57
C CYS A 222 24.26 4.19 20.01
N HIS A 223 24.79 4.80 18.96
CA HIS A 223 26.11 4.55 18.35
C HIS A 223 26.92 5.82 18.25
#